data_e0689495619f91fe18b61bc79db92008
#
_entry.id   e0689495619f91fe18b61bc79db92008
#
_cell.length_a   1.000
_cell.length_b   1.000
_cell.length_c   1.000
_cell.angle_alpha   90.00
_cell.angle_beta   90.00
_cell.angle_gamma   90.00
#
_symmetry.space_group_name_H-M   'P 1'
#
loop_
_entity.id
_entity.type
_entity.pdbx_description
1 polymer ?
#
loop_
_entity_poly.entity_id
_entity_poly.type
_entity_poly.pdbx_seq_one_letter_code
_entity_poly.pdbx_strand_id
1 'polypeptide(L)'
;MLSCDCKKLILFLIVLKSPSRNCGLKSCPVLPLLTMKNNYLERILTAQVYDVAIESPLELAANLSGRIHNQVLLKREDLQQVFSFKLRGAYNKMIKLVPAVRNRGVIAASAGNHAQGVALAAKRLNCSATIVMPVTTPQIKVNAVMGHGATVALHGDSYNDAYEHAIQLAKVEQATFVHPYDDPDVIAGQGTVGMEILRQHTGPIHAIFVPIGGGGLIAGIAAYVKRLYPKIKIIGVEPVDADAMYRSLQSGRRVKLAQVGLFADGVAVRHVGKETFRLCRELVDEVILVDTDAICAAVKDVFEDTRTILEPSGALSIAGIKTYVAREKIQHKTLVAIASGANMNFDRLRHISERAEIGEQREAVMSVTIPEEPGSFKKFCNLLGAKSITEFNYRYSDPKEARVFVGVSVRNQAETQQLIKELKQSGLATEDMSNNEVAKLHVRHLVGGRAHAVKNEIVYRFEFPDRPGALMNFLNNMSHNWNISLFHYRNHGADYGRVLIGIQVPPEEKSGFRAFLDQLGYRYWDETKNPAYKLFLG
;
A
#
# COMPACT_ATOMS: atom_id res chain seq x y z
N MET A 1 -2.49 36.47 44.09
CA MET A 1 -3.90 36.46 44.50
C MET A 1 -4.73 35.77 43.46
N LEU A 2 -4.99 34.47 43.66
CA LEU A 2 -6.07 33.73 43.05
C LEU A 2 -6.16 32.41 43.83
N SER A 3 -6.96 32.44 44.88
CA SER A 3 -7.43 31.29 45.66
C SER A 3 -8.81 30.90 45.14
N CYS A 4 -9.16 29.67 45.42
CA CYS A 4 -10.47 29.04 45.25
C CYS A 4 -10.57 28.22 43.95
N ASP A 5 -10.88 26.92 43.95
CA ASP A 5 -11.82 26.16 44.79
C ASP A 5 -11.52 24.66 44.66
N CYS A 6 -10.64 24.10 45.47
CA CYS A 6 -10.43 22.64 45.57
C CYS A 6 -11.36 21.98 46.62
N LYS A 7 -12.36 22.69 47.17
CA LYS A 7 -13.22 22.15 48.23
C LYS A 7 -14.55 21.56 47.79
N LYS A 8 -14.94 21.68 46.52
CA LYS A 8 -16.24 21.13 46.05
C LYS A 8 -16.17 19.70 45.48
N LEU A 9 -14.98 19.14 45.26
CA LEU A 9 -14.84 17.78 44.72
C LEU A 9 -14.71 16.67 45.76
N ILE A 10 -14.51 17.02 47.06
CA ILE A 10 -14.33 16.06 48.15
C ILE A 10 -15.65 15.76 48.88
N LEU A 11 -16.71 16.53 48.67
CA LEU A 11 -18.00 16.35 49.36
C LEU A 11 -18.93 15.31 48.69
N PHE A 12 -18.57 14.72 47.57
CA PHE A 12 -19.39 13.73 46.86
C PHE A 12 -19.03 12.25 47.19
N LEU A 13 -18.01 12.02 48.01
CA LEU A 13 -17.50 10.68 48.31
C LEU A 13 -17.71 10.23 49.78
N ILE A 14 -18.36 11.04 50.63
CA ILE A 14 -18.53 10.72 52.09
C ILE A 14 -20.00 10.45 52.49
N VAL A 15 -20.97 10.41 51.57
CA VAL A 15 -22.40 10.19 51.94
C VAL A 15 -22.88 8.76 51.67
N LEU A 16 -22.01 7.79 51.59
CA LEU A 16 -22.43 6.38 51.43
C LEU A 16 -22.00 5.49 52.62
N LYS A 17 -22.16 5.93 53.86
CA LYS A 17 -22.19 5.03 55.04
C LYS A 17 -23.02 5.63 56.16
N SER A 18 -24.32 5.42 56.13
CA SER A 18 -25.13 5.16 57.34
C SER A 18 -26.52 4.62 56.95
N PRO A 19 -27.06 3.62 57.66
CA PRO A 19 -28.35 3.02 57.35
C PRO A 19 -29.50 3.76 58.04
N SER A 20 -30.67 3.65 57.41
CA SER A 20 -32.01 4.00 57.89
C SER A 20 -32.52 5.43 57.62
N ARG A 21 -33.41 5.51 56.60
CA ARG A 21 -34.82 5.93 56.76
C ARG A 21 -35.52 5.89 55.39
N ASN A 22 -36.65 5.21 55.37
CA ASN A 22 -37.58 5.15 54.24
C ASN A 22 -37.93 6.54 53.72
N CYS A 23 -37.54 6.84 52.48
CA CYS A 23 -38.13 7.91 51.71
C CYS A 23 -38.33 7.38 50.29
N GLY A 24 -39.55 7.29 49.84
CA GLY A 24 -39.96 6.77 48.53
C GLY A 24 -39.45 7.65 47.38
N LEU A 25 -38.27 7.40 46.92
CA LEU A 25 -37.73 7.90 45.68
C LEU A 25 -37.91 6.80 44.62
N LYS A 26 -38.78 7.08 43.64
CA LYS A 26 -38.93 6.30 42.42
C LYS A 26 -37.54 6.01 41.85
N SER A 27 -37.26 4.74 41.66
CA SER A 27 -36.03 4.23 41.07
C SER A 27 -35.72 4.98 39.78
N CYS A 28 -34.70 5.84 39.81
CA CYS A 28 -34.03 6.29 38.60
C CYS A 28 -33.53 5.02 37.88
N PRO A 29 -33.88 4.79 36.62
CA PRO A 29 -33.32 3.65 35.90
C PRO A 29 -31.80 3.85 35.87
N VAL A 30 -31.07 3.07 36.64
CA VAL A 30 -29.64 2.84 36.43
C VAL A 30 -29.57 2.32 35.01
N LEU A 31 -29.14 3.15 34.07
CA LEU A 31 -28.78 2.64 32.74
C LEU A 31 -27.90 1.41 32.99
N PRO A 32 -28.25 0.25 32.39
CA PRO A 32 -27.40 -0.89 32.52
C PRO A 32 -26.04 -0.47 32.01
N LEU A 33 -24.99 -0.52 32.84
CA LEU A 33 -23.61 -0.58 32.41
C LEU A 33 -23.59 -1.79 31.46
N LEU A 34 -23.80 -1.48 30.16
CA LEU A 34 -23.55 -2.41 29.10
C LEU A 34 -22.15 -2.94 29.36
N THR A 35 -22.09 -4.19 29.77
CA THR A 35 -20.86 -4.97 29.84
C THR A 35 -20.27 -5.00 28.43
N MET A 36 -19.57 -3.91 28.07
CA MET A 36 -18.86 -3.79 26.80
C MET A 36 -17.67 -4.74 26.85
N LYS A 37 -17.89 -5.95 26.36
CA LYS A 37 -16.88 -7.01 26.26
C LYS A 37 -15.61 -6.60 25.49
N ASN A 38 -15.54 -5.37 24.91
CA ASN A 38 -14.35 -4.79 24.27
C ASN A 38 -14.41 -3.25 24.31
N ASN A 39 -14.10 -2.65 25.46
CA ASN A 39 -13.96 -1.18 25.55
C ASN A 39 -12.62 -0.75 24.95
N TYR A 40 -12.59 -0.49 23.64
CA TYR A 40 -11.35 -0.05 22.96
C TYR A 40 -10.86 1.31 23.46
N LEU A 41 -11.73 2.22 23.90
CA LEU A 41 -11.30 3.50 24.47
C LEU A 41 -10.41 3.25 25.71
N GLU A 42 -10.86 2.41 26.64
CA GLU A 42 -10.08 2.07 27.83
C GLU A 42 -8.78 1.34 27.48
N ARG A 43 -8.83 0.37 26.53
CA ARG A 43 -7.64 -0.35 26.06
C ARG A 43 -6.61 0.58 25.42
N ILE A 44 -7.04 1.63 24.70
CA ILE A 44 -6.16 2.60 24.04
C ILE A 44 -5.57 3.55 25.09
N LEU A 45 -6.39 4.05 26.02
CA LEU A 45 -5.94 4.93 27.10
C LEU A 45 -4.94 4.26 28.05
N THR A 46 -5.03 2.92 28.19
CA THR A 46 -4.12 2.12 29.02
C THR A 46 -3.03 1.41 28.21
N ALA A 47 -2.92 1.71 26.91
CA ALA A 47 -1.91 1.12 26.05
C ALA A 47 -0.50 1.60 26.44
N GLN A 48 0.40 0.64 26.58
CA GLN A 48 1.81 0.91 26.87
C GLN A 48 2.62 0.85 25.57
N VAL A 49 2.90 2.00 24.97
CA VAL A 49 3.63 2.06 23.69
C VAL A 49 4.87 2.95 23.76
N TYR A 50 4.91 3.89 24.69
CA TYR A 50 5.92 4.95 24.72
C TYR A 50 7.29 4.51 25.27
N ASP A 51 7.43 3.26 25.69
CA ASP A 51 8.75 2.68 25.97
C ASP A 51 9.58 2.44 24.69
N VAL A 52 8.90 2.34 23.53
CA VAL A 52 9.51 2.08 22.22
C VAL A 52 9.07 3.06 21.15
N ALA A 53 7.88 3.62 21.25
CA ALA A 53 7.34 4.58 20.31
C ALA A 53 7.58 6.01 20.80
N ILE A 54 7.86 6.91 19.87
CA ILE A 54 7.78 8.36 20.13
C ILE A 54 6.35 8.82 19.85
N GLU A 55 5.93 9.91 20.52
CA GLU A 55 4.78 10.68 20.06
C GLU A 55 5.19 11.38 18.76
N SER A 56 4.80 10.79 17.62
CA SER A 56 5.26 11.28 16.33
C SER A 56 4.65 12.63 15.99
N PRO A 57 5.36 13.51 15.25
CA PRO A 57 4.82 14.82 14.90
C PRO A 57 3.56 14.72 14.02
N LEU A 58 2.74 15.78 14.12
CA LEU A 58 1.65 16.09 13.19
C LEU A 58 2.06 17.35 12.41
N GLU A 59 2.58 17.17 11.20
CA GLU A 59 3.24 18.21 10.41
C GLU A 59 2.37 18.70 9.24
N LEU A 60 2.46 19.99 8.92
CA LEU A 60 1.80 20.57 7.76
C LEU A 60 2.55 20.21 6.46
N ALA A 61 1.88 19.57 5.51
CA ALA A 61 2.36 19.43 4.14
C ALA A 61 2.03 20.71 3.36
N ALA A 62 2.92 21.69 3.39
CA ALA A 62 2.65 23.06 2.92
C ALA A 62 2.42 23.13 1.40
N ASN A 63 3.28 22.47 0.60
CA ASN A 63 3.16 22.45 -0.86
C ASN A 63 1.87 21.75 -1.31
N LEU A 64 1.60 20.55 -0.75
CA LEU A 64 0.38 19.82 -1.05
C LEU A 64 -0.86 20.60 -0.61
N SER A 65 -0.84 21.21 0.58
CA SER A 65 -1.95 22.02 1.10
C SER A 65 -2.29 23.18 0.17
N GLY A 66 -1.26 23.91 -0.30
CA GLY A 66 -1.45 25.02 -1.26
C GLY A 66 -2.04 24.55 -2.58
N ARG A 67 -1.56 23.42 -3.11
CA ARG A 67 -1.99 22.89 -4.39
C ARG A 67 -3.44 22.39 -4.41
N ILE A 68 -3.91 21.79 -3.32
CA ILE A 68 -5.29 21.28 -3.24
C ILE A 68 -6.25 22.17 -2.45
N HIS A 69 -5.81 23.38 -2.07
CA HIS A 69 -6.60 24.38 -1.33
C HIS A 69 -7.26 23.86 -0.03
N ASN A 70 -6.55 22.97 0.69
CA ASN A 70 -6.96 22.41 1.99
C ASN A 70 -5.75 22.33 2.91
N GLN A 71 -5.96 22.29 4.22
CA GLN A 71 -4.89 22.05 5.18
C GLN A 71 -4.65 20.55 5.30
N VAL A 72 -3.51 20.06 4.82
CA VAL A 72 -3.10 18.65 4.93
C VAL A 72 -2.07 18.50 6.04
N LEU A 73 -2.40 17.69 7.04
CA LEU A 73 -1.52 17.36 8.15
C LEU A 73 -1.05 15.91 8.02
N LEU A 74 0.25 15.68 8.13
CA LEU A 74 0.87 14.35 8.08
C LEU A 74 1.17 13.86 9.49
N LYS A 75 0.57 12.76 9.90
CA LYS A 75 0.96 12.04 11.12
C LYS A 75 2.14 11.13 10.80
N ARG A 76 3.32 11.50 11.27
CA ARG A 76 4.62 11.01 10.85
C ARG A 76 5.05 9.71 11.56
N GLU A 77 4.34 8.62 11.30
CA GLU A 77 4.69 7.30 11.85
C GLU A 77 5.92 6.67 11.16
N ASP A 78 6.34 7.21 10.04
CA ASP A 78 7.60 6.93 9.35
C ASP A 78 8.85 7.35 10.17
N LEU A 79 8.71 8.28 11.11
CA LEU A 79 9.79 8.73 12.01
C LEU A 79 9.98 7.85 13.26
N GLN A 80 9.20 6.80 13.42
CA GLN A 80 9.40 5.83 14.48
C GLN A 80 10.74 5.07 14.31
N GLN A 81 11.30 4.53 15.40
CA GLN A 81 12.61 3.86 15.41
C GLN A 81 12.72 2.71 14.39
N VAL A 82 11.62 2.04 14.05
CA VAL A 82 11.54 1.02 12.99
C VAL A 82 10.85 1.54 11.74
N PHE A 83 10.84 2.84 11.53
CA PHE A 83 10.29 3.51 10.36
C PHE A 83 8.83 3.15 10.05
N SER A 84 8.03 2.78 11.06
CA SER A 84 6.59 2.51 10.90
C SER A 84 5.86 2.42 12.24
N PHE A 85 4.53 2.58 12.20
CA PHE A 85 3.64 2.50 13.38
C PHE A 85 3.59 1.11 14.04
N LYS A 86 4.05 0.07 13.35
CA LYS A 86 3.83 -1.34 13.77
C LYS A 86 4.39 -1.69 15.14
N LEU A 87 5.44 -0.99 15.58
CA LEU A 87 6.02 -1.20 16.91
C LEU A 87 5.01 -0.95 18.03
N ARG A 88 4.07 -0.02 17.88
CA ARG A 88 3.07 0.34 18.90
C ARG A 88 2.23 -0.87 19.30
N GLY A 89 1.58 -1.50 18.33
CA GLY A 89 0.74 -2.66 18.57
C GLY A 89 1.54 -3.90 18.99
N ALA A 90 2.70 -4.14 18.39
CA ALA A 90 3.57 -5.24 18.75
C ALA A 90 4.00 -5.13 20.24
N TYR A 91 4.51 -3.97 20.65
CA TYR A 91 4.94 -3.75 22.01
C TYR A 91 3.77 -3.83 23.00
N ASN A 92 2.65 -3.14 22.74
CA ASN A 92 1.48 -3.16 23.61
C ASN A 92 0.92 -4.58 23.83
N LYS A 93 0.99 -5.45 22.83
CA LYS A 93 0.64 -6.87 22.97
C LYS A 93 1.63 -7.59 23.87
N MET A 94 2.92 -7.43 23.61
CA MET A 94 3.97 -8.20 24.25
C MET A 94 4.19 -7.81 25.72
N ILE A 95 4.07 -6.53 26.07
CA ILE A 95 4.24 -6.06 27.46
C ILE A 95 3.13 -6.59 28.39
N LYS A 96 1.92 -6.81 27.84
CA LYS A 96 0.77 -7.35 28.58
C LYS A 96 0.85 -8.86 28.81
N LEU A 97 1.78 -9.56 28.17
CA LEU A 97 2.00 -10.98 28.45
C LEU A 97 2.57 -11.15 29.86
N VAL A 98 1.98 -12.06 30.63
CA VAL A 98 2.54 -12.39 31.94
C VAL A 98 3.96 -12.92 31.80
N PRO A 99 4.88 -12.67 32.75
CA PRO A 99 6.29 -13.03 32.62
C PRO A 99 6.54 -14.49 32.23
N ALA A 100 5.82 -15.44 32.80
CA ALA A 100 5.96 -16.85 32.47
C ALA A 100 5.60 -17.20 31.02
N VAL A 101 4.67 -16.46 30.38
CA VAL A 101 4.32 -16.63 28.97
C VAL A 101 5.35 -15.93 28.10
N ARG A 102 5.74 -14.71 28.46
CA ARG A 102 6.72 -13.93 27.71
C ARG A 102 8.11 -14.60 27.65
N ASN A 103 8.53 -15.24 28.73
CA ASN A 103 9.81 -15.96 28.81
C ASN A 103 9.88 -17.18 27.87
N ARG A 104 8.74 -17.70 27.38
CA ARG A 104 8.73 -18.75 26.34
C ARG A 104 8.99 -18.19 24.94
N GLY A 105 9.06 -16.87 24.80
CA GLY A 105 9.30 -16.20 23.56
C GLY A 105 8.04 -15.87 22.77
N VAL A 106 8.23 -15.16 21.67
CA VAL A 106 7.16 -14.77 20.74
C VAL A 106 7.52 -15.17 19.32
N ILE A 107 6.49 -15.42 18.52
CA ILE A 107 6.63 -15.76 17.10
C ILE A 107 5.74 -14.83 16.28
N ALA A 108 6.24 -14.40 15.12
CA ALA A 108 5.45 -13.65 14.16
C ALA A 108 5.77 -14.10 12.73
N ALA A 109 4.79 -13.96 11.82
CA ALA A 109 4.99 -14.14 10.39
C ALA A 109 4.95 -12.76 9.71
N SER A 110 6.07 -12.30 9.21
CA SER A 110 6.16 -11.03 8.45
C SER A 110 7.55 -10.84 7.87
N ALA A 111 7.64 -10.33 6.65
CA ALA A 111 8.89 -9.91 6.03
C ALA A 111 9.09 -8.37 6.02
N GLY A 112 8.27 -7.61 6.75
CA GLY A 112 8.27 -6.14 6.71
C GLY A 112 8.14 -5.48 8.07
N ASN A 113 7.33 -4.42 8.12
CA ASN A 113 7.16 -3.53 9.28
C ASN A 113 6.78 -4.23 10.58
N HIS A 114 5.93 -5.27 10.52
CA HIS A 114 5.54 -6.00 11.71
C HIS A 114 6.68 -6.82 12.28
N ALA A 115 7.50 -7.43 11.43
CA ALA A 115 8.69 -8.18 11.83
C ALA A 115 9.66 -7.31 12.65
N GLN A 116 9.98 -6.12 12.14
CA GLN A 116 10.85 -5.17 12.83
C GLN A 116 10.23 -4.67 14.15
N GLY A 117 8.91 -4.39 14.14
CA GLY A 117 8.19 -3.99 15.34
C GLY A 117 8.22 -5.04 16.45
N VAL A 118 8.03 -6.33 16.11
CA VAL A 118 8.11 -7.45 17.07
C VAL A 118 9.55 -7.65 17.54
N ALA A 119 10.54 -7.60 16.65
CA ALA A 119 11.96 -7.76 17.00
C ALA A 119 12.44 -6.66 17.96
N LEU A 120 12.09 -5.39 17.69
CA LEU A 120 12.39 -4.28 18.58
C LEU A 120 11.72 -4.44 19.95
N ALA A 121 10.42 -4.80 19.96
CA ALA A 121 9.66 -5.03 21.19
C ALA A 121 10.28 -6.16 22.03
N ALA A 122 10.70 -7.26 21.39
CA ALA A 122 11.36 -8.38 22.04
C ALA A 122 12.69 -7.96 22.67
N LYS A 123 13.51 -7.22 21.94
CA LYS A 123 14.77 -6.66 22.46
C LYS A 123 14.53 -5.79 23.69
N ARG A 124 13.52 -4.91 23.63
CA ARG A 124 13.20 -4.01 24.76
C ARG A 124 12.69 -4.76 26.00
N LEU A 125 11.92 -5.84 25.78
CA LEU A 125 11.35 -6.66 26.84
C LEU A 125 12.24 -7.82 27.29
N ASN A 126 13.44 -7.92 26.72
CA ASN A 126 14.41 -8.99 26.97
C ASN A 126 13.76 -10.39 26.84
N CYS A 127 13.05 -10.63 25.74
CA CYS A 127 12.47 -11.93 25.42
C CYS A 127 12.91 -12.37 24.02
N SER A 128 12.93 -13.69 23.78
CA SER A 128 13.25 -14.24 22.45
C SER A 128 12.12 -13.96 21.47
N ALA A 129 12.49 -13.68 20.20
CA ALA A 129 11.54 -13.58 19.11
C ALA A 129 12.03 -14.38 17.90
N THR A 130 11.15 -15.20 17.33
CA THR A 130 11.38 -15.89 16.06
C THR A 130 10.43 -15.30 15.01
N ILE A 131 11.02 -14.79 13.93
CA ILE A 131 10.26 -14.21 12.82
C ILE A 131 10.33 -15.16 11.63
N VAL A 132 9.18 -15.66 11.22
CA VAL A 132 9.06 -16.53 10.05
C VAL A 132 8.81 -15.68 8.81
N MET A 133 9.65 -15.88 7.79
CA MET A 133 9.60 -15.16 6.52
C MET A 133 9.62 -16.13 5.35
N PRO A 134 9.02 -15.80 4.20
CA PRO A 134 9.22 -16.56 2.97
C PRO A 134 10.70 -16.61 2.57
N VAL A 135 11.12 -17.68 1.90
CA VAL A 135 12.50 -17.81 1.39
C VAL A 135 12.82 -16.78 0.29
N THR A 136 11.79 -16.21 -0.31
CA THR A 136 11.87 -15.13 -1.31
C THR A 136 12.16 -13.75 -0.69
N THR A 137 12.24 -13.64 0.64
CA THR A 137 12.44 -12.35 1.33
C THR A 137 13.83 -11.79 1.03
N PRO A 138 13.94 -10.54 0.55
CA PRO A 138 15.23 -9.90 0.30
C PRO A 138 16.12 -9.86 1.54
N GLN A 139 17.42 -10.12 1.36
CA GLN A 139 18.39 -10.19 2.46
C GLN A 139 18.44 -8.92 3.32
N ILE A 140 18.20 -7.76 2.73
CA ILE A 140 18.15 -6.48 3.46
C ILE A 140 17.05 -6.48 4.53
N LYS A 141 15.89 -7.08 4.26
CA LYS A 141 14.78 -7.19 5.23
C LYS A 141 15.09 -8.20 6.33
N VAL A 142 15.74 -9.32 5.96
CA VAL A 142 16.22 -10.33 6.93
C VAL A 142 17.22 -9.68 7.88
N ASN A 143 18.22 -8.97 7.34
CA ASN A 143 19.26 -8.31 8.13
C ASN A 143 18.69 -7.23 9.06
N ALA A 144 17.69 -6.47 8.62
CA ALA A 144 17.03 -5.46 9.45
C ALA A 144 16.40 -6.08 10.70
N VAL A 145 15.76 -7.24 10.59
CA VAL A 145 15.14 -7.94 11.72
C VAL A 145 16.21 -8.57 12.63
N MET A 146 17.22 -9.22 12.05
CA MET A 146 18.35 -9.77 12.82
C MET A 146 19.13 -8.69 13.58
N GLY A 147 19.24 -7.49 13.02
CA GLY A 147 19.87 -6.33 13.66
C GLY A 147 19.15 -5.87 14.95
N HIS A 148 17.88 -6.22 15.12
CA HIS A 148 17.15 -6.04 16.37
C HIS A 148 17.29 -7.23 17.35
N GLY A 149 18.05 -8.29 16.98
CA GLY A 149 18.33 -9.45 17.84
C GLY A 149 17.29 -10.57 17.76
N ALA A 150 16.36 -10.53 16.80
CA ALA A 150 15.42 -11.63 16.58
C ALA A 150 16.04 -12.74 15.71
N THR A 151 15.62 -13.98 15.92
CA THR A 151 15.91 -15.12 15.04
C THR A 151 15.00 -15.08 13.82
N VAL A 152 15.55 -15.31 12.63
CA VAL A 152 14.77 -15.42 11.39
C VAL A 152 14.73 -16.87 10.94
N ALA A 153 13.51 -17.39 10.72
CA ALA A 153 13.25 -18.69 10.12
C ALA A 153 12.68 -18.48 8.70
N LEU A 154 13.41 -18.93 7.67
CA LEU A 154 12.94 -18.85 6.29
C LEU A 154 12.15 -20.11 5.96
N HIS A 155 10.86 -19.96 5.54
CA HIS A 155 9.99 -21.08 5.24
C HIS A 155 8.95 -20.76 4.18
N GLY A 156 8.84 -21.64 3.17
CA GLY A 156 7.87 -21.54 2.08
C GLY A 156 8.16 -20.40 1.10
N ASP A 157 7.38 -20.34 0.03
CA ASP A 157 7.56 -19.35 -1.04
C ASP A 157 6.63 -18.13 -0.86
N SER A 158 5.59 -18.26 -0.06
CA SER A 158 4.57 -17.23 0.15
C SER A 158 4.41 -16.82 1.61
N TYR A 159 3.78 -15.66 1.81
CA TYR A 159 3.38 -15.22 3.16
C TYR A 159 2.48 -16.25 3.86
N ASN A 160 1.59 -16.92 3.12
CA ASN A 160 0.70 -17.93 3.73
C ASN A 160 1.49 -19.12 4.28
N ASP A 161 2.48 -19.61 3.54
CA ASP A 161 3.33 -20.73 3.99
C ASP A 161 4.09 -20.34 5.26
N ALA A 162 4.68 -19.15 5.26
CA ALA A 162 5.38 -18.61 6.43
C ALA A 162 4.41 -18.42 7.62
N TYR A 163 3.18 -17.96 7.38
CA TYR A 163 2.17 -17.77 8.41
C TYR A 163 1.73 -19.11 9.03
N GLU A 164 1.41 -20.10 8.21
CA GLU A 164 1.01 -21.42 8.69
C GLU A 164 2.12 -22.08 9.49
N HIS A 165 3.35 -22.00 9.01
CA HIS A 165 4.52 -22.51 9.73
C HIS A 165 4.72 -21.78 11.06
N ALA A 166 4.59 -20.46 11.11
CA ALA A 166 4.70 -19.67 12.33
C ALA A 166 3.65 -20.07 13.40
N ILE A 167 2.42 -20.35 12.95
CA ILE A 167 1.35 -20.86 13.86
C ILE A 167 1.68 -22.24 14.41
N GLN A 168 2.23 -23.13 13.59
CA GLN A 168 2.65 -24.47 14.03
C GLN A 168 3.83 -24.38 15.00
N LEU A 169 4.83 -23.58 14.66
CA LEU A 169 6.01 -23.37 15.51
C LEU A 169 5.62 -22.78 16.87
N ALA A 170 4.69 -21.81 16.89
CA ALA A 170 4.18 -21.23 18.13
C ALA A 170 3.50 -22.27 19.05
N LYS A 171 2.81 -23.26 18.48
CA LYS A 171 2.22 -24.37 19.25
C LYS A 171 3.28 -25.31 19.80
N VAL A 172 4.27 -25.69 18.99
CA VAL A 172 5.33 -26.61 19.37
C VAL A 172 6.20 -26.00 20.48
N GLU A 173 6.60 -24.74 20.32
CA GLU A 173 7.45 -24.03 21.27
C GLU A 173 6.69 -23.43 22.45
N GLN A 174 5.34 -23.55 22.45
CA GLN A 174 4.45 -22.91 23.43
C GLN A 174 4.67 -21.39 23.52
N ALA A 175 5.19 -20.79 22.46
CA ALA A 175 5.44 -19.37 22.33
C ALA A 175 4.15 -18.62 21.93
N THR A 176 4.13 -17.29 22.17
CA THR A 176 2.98 -16.48 21.80
C THR A 176 3.10 -16.01 20.37
N PHE A 177 2.11 -16.34 19.53
CA PHE A 177 2.01 -15.73 18.19
C PHE A 177 1.52 -14.28 18.30
N VAL A 178 2.30 -13.33 17.78
CA VAL A 178 1.96 -11.90 17.73
C VAL A 178 1.35 -11.58 16.38
N HIS A 179 0.00 -11.47 16.34
CA HIS A 179 -0.72 -11.23 15.10
C HIS A 179 -0.49 -9.80 14.58
N PRO A 180 -0.28 -9.59 13.26
CA PRO A 180 0.09 -8.27 12.70
C PRO A 180 -1.03 -7.22 12.74
N TYR A 181 -2.30 -7.60 12.97
CA TYR A 181 -3.44 -6.67 12.97
C TYR A 181 -4.70 -7.16 13.72
N ASP A 182 -4.98 -8.48 13.78
CA ASP A 182 -6.26 -9.02 14.31
C ASP A 182 -6.13 -9.50 15.76
N ASP A 183 -5.65 -8.61 16.61
CA ASP A 183 -5.53 -8.83 18.07
C ASP A 183 -5.96 -7.55 18.79
N PRO A 184 -6.84 -7.63 19.82
CA PRO A 184 -7.34 -6.45 20.54
C PRO A 184 -6.26 -5.58 21.15
N ASP A 185 -5.16 -6.15 21.64
CA ASP A 185 -4.06 -5.37 22.22
C ASP A 185 -3.18 -4.74 21.14
N VAL A 186 -3.01 -5.41 19.98
CA VAL A 186 -2.37 -4.81 18.81
C VAL A 186 -3.20 -3.63 18.31
N ILE A 187 -4.51 -3.80 18.11
CA ILE A 187 -5.44 -2.75 17.68
C ILE A 187 -5.38 -1.55 18.64
N ALA A 188 -5.40 -1.81 19.95
CA ALA A 188 -5.33 -0.76 20.96
C ALA A 188 -4.01 0.03 20.90
N GLY A 189 -2.88 -0.65 20.74
CA GLY A 189 -1.58 0.01 20.54
C GLY A 189 -1.58 0.93 19.32
N GLN A 190 -2.18 0.50 18.20
CA GLN A 190 -2.32 1.32 16.98
C GLN A 190 -3.26 2.51 17.19
N GLY A 191 -4.28 2.35 18.04
CA GLY A 191 -5.25 3.41 18.37
C GLY A 191 -4.63 4.62 19.05
N THR A 192 -3.44 4.48 19.67
CA THR A 192 -2.69 5.62 20.25
C THR A 192 -2.34 6.69 19.21
N VAL A 193 -2.22 6.33 17.92
CA VAL A 193 -2.05 7.29 16.83
C VAL A 193 -3.22 8.26 16.75
N GLY A 194 -4.46 7.76 16.86
CA GLY A 194 -5.66 8.60 16.89
C GLY A 194 -5.72 9.49 18.15
N MET A 195 -5.28 8.99 19.28
CA MET A 195 -5.17 9.76 20.54
C MET A 195 -4.20 10.93 20.38
N GLU A 196 -3.03 10.69 19.79
CA GLU A 196 -2.02 11.73 19.56
C GLU A 196 -2.52 12.80 18.58
N ILE A 197 -3.19 12.42 17.49
CA ILE A 197 -3.75 13.35 16.51
C ILE A 197 -4.71 14.35 17.19
N LEU A 198 -5.68 13.84 17.98
CA LEU A 198 -6.66 14.69 18.65
C LEU A 198 -6.04 15.58 19.74
N ARG A 199 -4.90 15.20 20.28
CA ARG A 199 -4.16 15.97 21.27
C ARG A 199 -3.28 17.04 20.62
N GLN A 200 -2.68 16.75 19.47
CA GLN A 200 -1.77 17.64 18.74
C GLN A 200 -2.49 18.69 17.90
N HIS A 201 -3.75 18.44 17.51
CA HIS A 201 -4.55 19.40 16.75
C HIS A 201 -5.89 19.66 17.43
N THR A 202 -6.06 20.88 17.95
CA THR A 202 -7.26 21.30 18.68
C THR A 202 -8.34 21.93 17.80
N GLY A 203 -8.00 22.24 16.54
CA GLY A 203 -8.94 22.75 15.54
C GLY A 203 -9.87 21.68 14.97
N PRO A 204 -10.86 22.06 14.16
CA PRO A 204 -11.78 21.12 13.54
C PRO A 204 -11.05 20.26 12.48
N ILE A 205 -11.17 18.94 12.59
CA ILE A 205 -10.71 17.97 11.60
C ILE A 205 -11.91 17.52 10.77
N HIS A 206 -11.82 17.62 9.44
CA HIS A 206 -12.86 17.14 8.54
C HIS A 206 -12.80 15.62 8.36
N ALA A 207 -11.59 15.10 8.08
CA ALA A 207 -11.38 13.68 7.87
C ALA A 207 -9.95 13.23 8.21
N ILE A 208 -9.83 11.96 8.64
CA ILE A 208 -8.55 11.27 8.85
C ILE A 208 -8.48 10.12 7.85
N PHE A 209 -7.42 10.12 7.02
CA PHE A 209 -7.16 9.11 5.99
C PHE A 209 -6.15 8.10 6.50
N VAL A 210 -6.50 6.81 6.43
CA VAL A 210 -5.71 5.74 7.04
C VAL A 210 -5.49 4.62 6.04
N PRO A 211 -4.24 4.19 5.78
CA PRO A 211 -3.96 3.05 4.90
C PRO A 211 -4.48 1.76 5.51
N ILE A 212 -5.09 0.91 4.70
CA ILE A 212 -5.64 -0.38 5.12
C ILE A 212 -4.88 -1.54 4.47
N GLY A 213 -4.33 -2.41 5.31
CA GLY A 213 -4.04 -3.80 4.95
C GLY A 213 -5.00 -4.73 5.69
N GLY A 214 -4.58 -5.34 6.81
CA GLY A 214 -5.46 -6.16 7.64
C GLY A 214 -6.45 -5.40 8.52
N GLY A 215 -6.39 -4.06 8.57
CA GLY A 215 -7.34 -3.19 9.25
C GLY A 215 -6.97 -2.78 10.68
N GLY A 216 -5.82 -3.20 11.24
CA GLY A 216 -5.48 -2.93 12.64
C GLY A 216 -5.31 -1.45 12.99
N LEU A 217 -4.67 -0.68 12.10
CA LEU A 217 -4.44 0.75 12.31
C LEU A 217 -5.74 1.54 12.26
N ILE A 218 -6.51 1.38 11.18
CA ILE A 218 -7.77 2.10 11.00
C ILE A 218 -8.80 1.74 12.08
N ALA A 219 -8.89 0.45 12.46
CA ALA A 219 -9.77 0.00 13.52
C ALA A 219 -9.43 0.66 14.87
N GLY A 220 -8.15 0.76 15.20
CA GLY A 220 -7.69 1.42 16.43
C GLY A 220 -7.97 2.92 16.41
N ILE A 221 -7.60 3.63 15.34
CA ILE A 221 -7.87 5.07 15.18
C ILE A 221 -9.38 5.34 15.22
N ALA A 222 -10.18 4.59 14.46
CA ALA A 222 -11.63 4.77 14.39
C ALA A 222 -12.29 4.53 15.76
N ALA A 223 -11.87 3.51 16.50
CA ALA A 223 -12.41 3.19 17.83
C ALA A 223 -12.18 4.33 18.84
N TYR A 224 -11.07 5.01 18.75
CA TYR A 224 -10.77 6.17 19.60
C TYR A 224 -11.50 7.44 19.11
N VAL A 225 -11.30 7.80 17.85
CA VAL A 225 -11.79 9.08 17.29
C VAL A 225 -13.31 9.13 17.27
N LYS A 226 -13.99 8.09 16.78
CA LYS A 226 -15.46 8.05 16.70
C LYS A 226 -16.14 8.06 18.07
N ARG A 227 -15.46 7.56 19.10
CA ARG A 227 -15.99 7.60 20.46
C ARG A 227 -16.03 9.01 21.06
N LEU A 228 -15.05 9.85 20.69
CA LEU A 228 -14.89 11.21 21.23
C LEU A 228 -15.43 12.28 20.27
N TYR A 229 -15.18 12.12 18.98
CA TYR A 229 -15.57 13.06 17.93
C TYR A 229 -16.25 12.34 16.77
N PRO A 230 -17.50 11.90 16.92
CA PRO A 230 -18.19 11.06 15.93
C PRO A 230 -18.38 11.72 14.56
N LYS A 231 -18.28 13.06 14.49
CA LYS A 231 -18.41 13.84 13.24
C LYS A 231 -17.15 13.82 12.38
N ILE A 232 -15.98 13.50 12.92
CA ILE A 232 -14.74 13.36 12.14
C ILE A 232 -14.88 12.13 11.26
N LYS A 233 -14.74 12.29 9.95
CA LYS A 233 -14.77 11.16 9.01
C LYS A 233 -13.48 10.32 9.15
N ILE A 234 -13.64 9.01 9.19
CA ILE A 234 -12.53 8.06 9.11
C ILE A 234 -12.60 7.38 7.74
N ILE A 235 -11.61 7.68 6.90
CA ILE A 235 -11.57 7.23 5.52
C ILE A 235 -10.41 6.26 5.36
N GLY A 236 -10.73 5.04 4.98
CA GLY A 236 -9.73 4.03 4.64
C GLY A 236 -9.20 4.23 3.23
N VAL A 237 -7.94 3.84 2.99
CA VAL A 237 -7.36 3.85 1.65
C VAL A 237 -6.69 2.51 1.37
N GLU A 238 -7.09 1.87 0.28
CA GLU A 238 -6.51 0.61 -0.22
C GLU A 238 -6.04 0.76 -1.66
N PRO A 239 -5.02 -0.02 -2.08
CA PRO A 239 -4.70 -0.16 -3.50
C PRO A 239 -5.81 -0.91 -4.24
N VAL A 240 -6.05 -0.57 -5.52
CA VAL A 240 -7.05 -1.24 -6.36
C VAL A 240 -6.82 -2.75 -6.53
N ASP A 241 -5.59 -3.21 -6.33
CA ASP A 241 -5.17 -4.61 -6.47
C ASP A 241 -4.97 -5.33 -5.12
N ALA A 242 -5.31 -4.67 -3.99
CA ALA A 242 -5.29 -5.24 -2.65
C ALA A 242 -6.47 -4.71 -1.79
N ASP A 243 -7.68 -4.79 -2.31
CA ASP A 243 -8.93 -4.17 -1.85
C ASP A 243 -9.78 -5.06 -0.93
N ALA A 244 -9.13 -5.85 -0.07
CA ALA A 244 -9.81 -6.85 0.76
C ALA A 244 -10.85 -6.26 1.73
N MET A 245 -10.55 -5.11 2.35
CA MET A 245 -11.48 -4.45 3.28
C MET A 245 -12.63 -3.80 2.52
N TYR A 246 -12.35 -3.12 1.42
CA TYR A 246 -13.38 -2.51 0.57
C TYR A 246 -14.43 -3.55 0.14
N ARG A 247 -14.00 -4.66 -0.48
CA ARG A 247 -14.92 -5.75 -0.89
C ARG A 247 -15.64 -6.38 0.29
N SER A 248 -14.98 -6.50 1.44
CA SER A 248 -15.58 -7.05 2.64
C SER A 248 -16.69 -6.16 3.18
N LEU A 249 -16.49 -4.83 3.20
CA LEU A 249 -17.49 -3.86 3.63
C LEU A 249 -18.67 -3.81 2.66
N GLN A 250 -18.41 -3.81 1.36
CA GLN A 250 -19.46 -3.83 0.32
C GLN A 250 -20.34 -5.09 0.40
N SER A 251 -19.72 -6.26 0.64
CA SER A 251 -20.46 -7.53 0.71
C SER A 251 -21.06 -7.85 2.08
N GLY A 252 -20.74 -7.07 3.12
CA GLY A 252 -21.15 -7.31 4.51
C GLY A 252 -20.48 -8.53 5.18
N ARG A 253 -19.53 -9.18 4.51
CA ARG A 253 -18.79 -10.36 5.00
C ARG A 253 -17.31 -10.28 4.61
N ARG A 254 -16.43 -10.91 5.39
CA ARG A 254 -15.01 -10.95 5.04
C ARG A 254 -14.77 -11.71 3.73
N VAL A 255 -14.14 -11.03 2.77
CA VAL A 255 -13.76 -11.58 1.47
C VAL A 255 -12.28 -11.97 1.51
N LYS A 256 -11.95 -13.13 0.94
CA LYS A 256 -10.58 -13.58 0.71
C LYS A 256 -10.25 -13.37 -0.76
N LEU A 257 -9.29 -12.49 -1.03
CA LEU A 257 -8.81 -12.23 -2.40
C LEU A 257 -8.06 -13.44 -2.94
N ALA A 258 -8.23 -13.73 -4.22
CA ALA A 258 -7.46 -14.77 -4.91
C ALA A 258 -5.98 -14.38 -4.98
N GLN A 259 -5.71 -13.13 -5.32
CA GLN A 259 -4.37 -12.55 -5.44
C GLN A 259 -4.37 -11.12 -4.91
N VAL A 260 -3.21 -10.59 -4.57
CA VAL A 260 -2.99 -9.19 -4.18
C VAL A 260 -1.81 -8.61 -4.94
N GLY A 261 -1.88 -7.32 -5.23
CA GLY A 261 -0.74 -6.57 -5.74
C GLY A 261 0.34 -6.41 -4.68
N LEU A 262 1.59 -6.36 -5.12
CA LEU A 262 2.75 -6.35 -4.22
C LEU A 262 3.49 -5.01 -4.25
N PHE A 263 3.00 -4.04 -5.01
CA PHE A 263 3.62 -2.72 -5.05
C PHE A 263 3.58 -2.03 -3.68
N ALA A 264 2.41 -2.04 -3.02
CA ALA A 264 2.26 -1.55 -1.65
C ALA A 264 2.27 -2.73 -0.66
N ASP A 265 3.43 -3.42 -0.55
CA ASP A 265 3.60 -4.68 0.19
C ASP A 265 3.20 -4.60 1.68
N GLY A 266 3.36 -3.44 2.32
CA GLY A 266 2.94 -3.23 3.72
C GLY A 266 1.41 -3.36 3.95
N VAL A 267 0.60 -3.29 2.88
CA VAL A 267 -0.86 -3.45 2.91
C VAL A 267 -1.36 -4.60 2.04
N ALA A 268 -0.50 -5.39 1.43
CA ALA A 268 -0.85 -6.52 0.55
C ALA A 268 -1.45 -7.70 1.36
N VAL A 269 -2.69 -7.55 1.81
CA VAL A 269 -3.39 -8.52 2.66
C VAL A 269 -4.55 -9.17 1.90
N ARG A 270 -4.51 -10.51 1.79
CA ARG A 270 -5.57 -11.27 1.08
C ARG A 270 -6.87 -11.38 1.88
N HIS A 271 -6.81 -11.32 3.21
CA HIS A 271 -7.97 -11.56 4.06
C HIS A 271 -7.87 -10.69 5.32
N VAL A 272 -8.81 -9.79 5.49
CA VAL A 272 -8.88 -8.89 6.66
C VAL A 272 -9.18 -9.66 7.96
N GLY A 273 -8.83 -9.08 9.10
CA GLY A 273 -9.08 -9.69 10.41
C GLY A 273 -10.58 -9.79 10.72
N LYS A 274 -10.92 -10.65 11.66
CA LYS A 274 -12.31 -10.79 12.14
C LYS A 274 -12.73 -9.57 12.97
N GLU A 275 -11.90 -9.20 13.92
CA GLU A 275 -12.18 -8.07 14.82
C GLU A 275 -11.98 -6.75 14.11
N THR A 276 -10.93 -6.63 13.27
CA THR A 276 -10.72 -5.42 12.49
C THR A 276 -11.86 -5.16 11.50
N PHE A 277 -12.40 -6.19 10.83
CA PHE A 277 -13.58 -6.06 9.97
C PHE A 277 -14.82 -5.61 10.74
N ARG A 278 -15.07 -6.19 11.94
CA ARG A 278 -16.18 -5.78 12.80
C ARG A 278 -16.12 -4.29 13.12
N LEU A 279 -14.95 -3.83 13.58
CA LEU A 279 -14.75 -2.42 13.91
C LEU A 279 -14.86 -1.50 12.70
N CYS A 280 -14.24 -1.87 11.57
CA CYS A 280 -14.32 -1.08 10.35
C CYS A 280 -15.76 -0.94 9.84
N ARG A 281 -16.54 -2.03 9.87
CA ARG A 281 -17.96 -1.99 9.46
C ARG A 281 -18.81 -1.05 10.32
N GLU A 282 -18.45 -0.90 11.60
CA GLU A 282 -19.20 -0.05 12.55
C GLU A 282 -18.74 1.42 12.53
N LEU A 283 -17.45 1.68 12.24
CA LEU A 283 -16.81 2.95 12.57
C LEU A 283 -16.14 3.67 11.38
N VAL A 284 -15.92 3.00 10.27
CA VAL A 284 -15.31 3.60 9.08
C VAL A 284 -16.39 4.16 8.16
N ASP A 285 -16.25 5.40 7.74
CA ASP A 285 -17.25 6.08 6.92
C ASP A 285 -17.16 5.67 5.44
N GLU A 286 -15.94 5.47 4.94
CA GLU A 286 -15.69 5.16 3.54
C GLU A 286 -14.33 4.46 3.36
N VAL A 287 -14.17 3.71 2.26
CA VAL A 287 -12.88 3.23 1.76
C VAL A 287 -12.69 3.68 0.31
N ILE A 288 -11.56 4.34 0.05
CA ILE A 288 -11.15 4.83 -1.27
C ILE A 288 -10.10 3.89 -1.84
N LEU A 289 -10.25 3.54 -3.12
CA LEU A 289 -9.27 2.77 -3.86
C LEU A 289 -8.39 3.71 -4.69
N VAL A 290 -7.07 3.45 -4.67
CA VAL A 290 -6.08 4.22 -5.44
C VAL A 290 -5.18 3.28 -6.25
N ASP A 291 -4.76 3.73 -7.42
CA ASP A 291 -3.86 2.97 -8.28
C ASP A 291 -2.37 3.22 -7.95
N THR A 292 -1.51 2.46 -8.59
CA THR A 292 -0.05 2.54 -8.40
C THR A 292 0.50 3.91 -8.76
N ASP A 293 -0.04 4.57 -9.78
CA ASP A 293 0.46 5.88 -10.23
C ASP A 293 0.12 6.98 -9.21
N ALA A 294 -1.10 6.95 -8.67
CA ALA A 294 -1.50 7.85 -7.59
C ALA A 294 -0.65 7.66 -6.32
N ILE A 295 -0.28 6.41 -6.00
CA ILE A 295 0.63 6.12 -4.88
C ILE A 295 2.02 6.68 -5.14
N CYS A 296 2.58 6.49 -6.34
CA CYS A 296 3.89 7.05 -6.73
C CYS A 296 3.90 8.58 -6.64
N ALA A 297 2.85 9.22 -7.15
CA ALA A 297 2.66 10.67 -7.05
C ALA A 297 2.60 11.14 -5.58
N ALA A 298 1.94 10.38 -4.70
CA ALA A 298 1.86 10.70 -3.27
C ALA A 298 3.21 10.56 -2.56
N VAL A 299 4.05 9.57 -2.93
CA VAL A 299 5.44 9.47 -2.40
C VAL A 299 6.23 10.71 -2.79
N LYS A 300 6.11 11.19 -4.04
CA LYS A 300 6.74 12.42 -4.50
C LYS A 300 6.26 13.64 -3.72
N ASP A 301 4.94 13.78 -3.51
CA ASP A 301 4.36 14.89 -2.74
C ASP A 301 4.96 14.99 -1.34
N VAL A 302 5.05 13.86 -0.62
CA VAL A 302 5.64 13.83 0.72
C VAL A 302 7.12 14.16 0.67
N PHE A 303 7.86 13.68 -0.33
CA PHE A 303 9.27 14.02 -0.49
C PHE A 303 9.47 15.52 -0.74
N GLU A 304 8.63 16.16 -1.53
CA GLU A 304 8.69 17.60 -1.79
C GLU A 304 8.43 18.45 -0.52
N ASP A 305 7.52 17.99 0.35
CA ASP A 305 7.18 18.68 1.59
C ASP A 305 8.16 18.41 2.75
N THR A 306 8.69 17.17 2.85
CA THR A 306 9.40 16.72 4.07
C THR A 306 10.83 16.25 3.83
N ARG A 307 11.25 16.06 2.59
CA ARG A 307 12.51 15.39 2.18
C ARG A 307 12.63 13.93 2.67
N THR A 308 11.51 13.33 3.09
CA THR A 308 11.45 11.92 3.48
C THR A 308 10.79 11.09 2.37
N ILE A 309 11.33 9.91 2.11
CA ILE A 309 10.78 8.98 1.13
C ILE A 309 9.96 7.94 1.89
N LEU A 310 8.63 7.99 1.72
CA LEU A 310 7.73 6.96 2.26
C LEU A 310 7.77 5.69 1.41
N GLU A 311 7.53 4.55 2.03
CA GLU A 311 7.18 3.35 1.29
C GLU A 311 5.81 3.50 0.61
N PRO A 312 5.50 2.74 -0.47
CA PRO A 312 4.21 2.85 -1.15
C PRO A 312 2.99 2.74 -0.24
N SER A 313 3.00 1.81 0.71
CA SER A 313 1.93 1.68 1.72
C SER A 313 1.86 2.87 2.69
N GLY A 314 2.99 3.53 2.94
CA GLY A 314 3.07 4.73 3.76
C GLY A 314 2.44 5.97 3.14
N ALA A 315 2.42 6.03 1.80
CA ALA A 315 1.89 7.16 1.03
C ALA A 315 0.40 7.02 0.64
N LEU A 316 -0.23 5.87 0.89
CA LEU A 316 -1.62 5.59 0.49
C LEU A 316 -2.61 6.64 0.97
N SER A 317 -2.52 7.05 2.22
CA SER A 317 -3.45 8.04 2.81
C SER A 317 -3.38 9.38 2.09
N ILE A 318 -2.21 9.78 1.61
CA ILE A 318 -1.99 11.01 0.85
C ILE A 318 -2.63 10.88 -0.55
N ALA A 319 -2.43 9.75 -1.23
CA ALA A 319 -3.11 9.45 -2.50
C ALA A 319 -4.64 9.50 -2.32
N GLY A 320 -5.16 8.91 -1.23
CA GLY A 320 -6.58 8.95 -0.87
C GLY A 320 -7.11 10.37 -0.65
N ILE A 321 -6.34 11.26 0.01
CA ILE A 321 -6.70 12.69 0.15
C ILE A 321 -6.87 13.34 -1.22
N LYS A 322 -5.92 13.17 -2.13
CA LYS A 322 -5.97 13.77 -3.47
C LYS A 322 -7.21 13.32 -4.22
N THR A 323 -7.50 12.02 -4.21
CA THR A 323 -8.70 11.42 -4.83
C THR A 323 -9.98 11.96 -4.20
N TYR A 324 -10.04 12.04 -2.86
CA TYR A 324 -11.20 12.55 -2.12
C TYR A 324 -11.47 14.01 -2.45
N VAL A 325 -10.44 14.88 -2.38
CA VAL A 325 -10.58 16.32 -2.65
C VAL A 325 -11.03 16.57 -4.10
N ALA A 326 -10.46 15.83 -5.07
CA ALA A 326 -10.84 15.95 -6.48
C ALA A 326 -12.31 15.55 -6.71
N ARG A 327 -12.80 14.50 -6.04
CA ARG A 327 -14.18 14.00 -6.12
C ARG A 327 -15.17 14.94 -5.42
N GLU A 328 -14.90 15.30 -4.17
CA GLU A 328 -15.80 16.09 -3.32
C GLU A 328 -15.73 17.60 -3.57
N LYS A 329 -14.71 18.07 -4.28
CA LYS A 329 -14.46 19.49 -4.60
C LYS A 329 -14.45 20.39 -3.36
N ILE A 330 -13.98 19.87 -2.22
CA ILE A 330 -13.90 20.58 -0.95
C ILE A 330 -12.69 21.51 -0.90
N GLN A 331 -12.83 22.63 -0.19
CA GLN A 331 -11.77 23.60 0.07
C GLN A 331 -11.78 24.04 1.54
N HIS A 332 -10.65 24.56 2.02
CA HIS A 332 -10.49 25.10 3.35
C HIS A 332 -10.86 24.14 4.49
N LYS A 333 -10.62 22.83 4.28
CA LYS A 333 -10.81 21.79 5.29
C LYS A 333 -9.47 21.30 5.84
N THR A 334 -9.47 20.90 7.10
CA THR A 334 -8.32 20.18 7.69
C THR A 334 -8.48 18.69 7.44
N LEU A 335 -7.50 18.10 6.77
CA LEU A 335 -7.42 16.69 6.40
C LEU A 335 -6.15 16.10 7.01
N VAL A 336 -6.25 14.97 7.68
CA VAL A 336 -5.10 14.29 8.30
C VAL A 336 -4.77 13.03 7.51
N ALA A 337 -3.52 12.85 7.11
CA ALA A 337 -3.01 11.63 6.51
C ALA A 337 -2.03 10.93 7.46
N ILE A 338 -2.13 9.60 7.54
CA ILE A 338 -1.14 8.81 8.27
C ILE A 338 0.01 8.43 7.32
N ALA A 339 1.17 9.06 7.50
CA ALA A 339 2.43 8.65 6.87
C ALA A 339 2.94 7.41 7.61
N SER A 340 2.45 6.22 7.21
CA SER A 340 2.45 5.04 8.06
C SER A 340 3.77 4.27 8.10
N GLY A 341 4.68 4.50 7.13
CA GLY A 341 5.99 3.87 7.11
C GLY A 341 6.90 4.31 5.98
N ALA A 342 8.21 4.02 6.14
CA ALA A 342 9.28 4.34 5.20
C ALA A 342 10.25 3.16 4.95
N ASN A 343 9.88 1.93 5.28
CA ASN A 343 10.71 0.74 5.09
C ASN A 343 10.73 0.27 3.62
N MET A 344 11.35 1.06 2.77
CA MET A 344 11.42 0.81 1.35
C MET A 344 12.83 0.40 0.90
N ASN A 345 12.94 -0.55 -0.03
CA ASN A 345 14.20 -0.83 -0.71
C ASN A 345 14.52 0.29 -1.70
N PHE A 346 15.77 0.73 -1.71
CA PHE A 346 16.24 1.83 -2.55
C PHE A 346 15.99 1.60 -4.05
N ASP A 347 16.08 0.36 -4.51
CA ASP A 347 15.83 -0.01 -5.92
C ASP A 347 14.41 0.33 -6.42
N ARG A 348 13.43 0.44 -5.50
CA ARG A 348 12.06 0.84 -5.84
C ARG A 348 11.93 2.31 -6.24
N LEU A 349 12.90 3.17 -5.85
CA LEU A 349 12.85 4.60 -6.15
C LEU A 349 12.79 4.87 -7.65
N ARG A 350 13.51 4.09 -8.45
CA ARG A 350 13.46 4.22 -9.91
C ARG A 350 12.05 4.06 -10.44
N HIS A 351 11.38 2.99 -10.03
CA HIS A 351 10.00 2.71 -10.44
C HIS A 351 9.03 3.81 -9.98
N ILE A 352 9.18 4.30 -8.75
CA ILE A 352 8.35 5.37 -8.21
C ILE A 352 8.57 6.66 -8.99
N SER A 353 9.82 7.06 -9.26
CA SER A 353 10.12 8.29 -9.97
C SER A 353 9.62 8.28 -11.42
N GLU A 354 9.70 7.13 -12.09
CA GLU A 354 9.22 6.97 -13.48
C GLU A 354 7.69 7.06 -13.60
N ARG A 355 6.95 6.77 -12.53
CA ARG A 355 5.47 6.77 -12.52
C ARG A 355 4.85 7.98 -11.84
N ALA A 356 5.62 8.69 -11.01
CA ALA A 356 5.10 9.81 -10.24
C ALA A 356 4.54 10.93 -11.14
N GLU A 357 5.20 11.26 -12.24
CA GLU A 357 4.75 12.29 -13.18
C GLU A 357 3.47 11.88 -13.94
N ILE A 358 3.32 10.57 -14.23
CA ILE A 358 2.09 10.02 -14.83
C ILE A 358 0.94 10.12 -13.81
N GLY A 359 1.18 9.74 -12.56
CA GLY A 359 0.20 9.84 -11.47
C GLY A 359 -0.20 11.29 -11.14
N GLU A 360 0.68 12.25 -11.40
CA GLU A 360 0.39 13.69 -11.33
C GLU A 360 -0.34 14.20 -12.59
N GLN A 361 -0.52 13.36 -13.62
CA GLN A 361 -1.03 13.75 -14.93
C GLN A 361 -0.18 14.85 -15.61
N ARG A 362 1.14 14.84 -15.32
CA ARG A 362 2.13 15.79 -15.86
C ARG A 362 2.99 15.21 -16.95
N GLU A 363 2.82 13.93 -17.26
CA GLU A 363 3.44 13.27 -18.41
C GLU A 363 2.35 12.61 -19.26
N ALA A 364 2.36 12.89 -20.55
CA ALA A 364 1.59 12.17 -21.55
C ALA A 364 2.51 11.20 -22.28
N VAL A 365 2.20 9.92 -22.25
CA VAL A 365 2.90 8.88 -23.02
C VAL A 365 2.04 8.50 -24.21
N MET A 366 2.59 8.60 -25.42
CA MET A 366 1.81 8.43 -26.65
C MET A 366 2.55 7.54 -27.65
N SER A 367 1.76 6.84 -28.45
CA SER A 367 2.18 6.25 -29.72
C SER A 367 1.73 7.15 -30.85
N VAL A 368 2.65 7.55 -31.71
CA VAL A 368 2.38 8.39 -32.89
C VAL A 368 2.91 7.72 -34.13
N THR A 369 2.07 7.58 -35.14
CA THR A 369 2.50 7.11 -36.48
C THR A 369 2.82 8.30 -37.37
N ILE A 370 4.04 8.33 -37.91
CA ILE A 370 4.51 9.34 -38.86
C ILE A 370 4.89 8.68 -40.19
N PRO A 371 4.81 9.36 -41.33
CA PRO A 371 5.36 8.86 -42.58
C PRO A 371 6.88 8.64 -42.49
N GLU A 372 7.39 7.56 -43.08
CA GLU A 372 8.84 7.30 -43.14
C GLU A 372 9.47 8.06 -44.33
N GLU A 373 9.48 9.38 -44.22
CA GLU A 373 10.01 10.30 -45.24
C GLU A 373 10.99 11.30 -44.61
N PRO A 374 12.02 11.75 -45.34
CA PRO A 374 12.91 12.80 -44.87
C PRO A 374 12.14 14.05 -44.42
N GLY A 375 12.35 14.48 -43.18
CA GLY A 375 11.70 15.66 -42.60
C GLY A 375 10.42 15.38 -41.81
N SER A 376 9.81 14.18 -41.87
CA SER A 376 8.61 13.82 -41.08
C SER A 376 8.85 13.88 -39.58
N PHE A 377 10.02 13.41 -39.15
CA PHE A 377 10.46 13.51 -37.75
C PHE A 377 10.51 14.98 -37.28
N LYS A 378 11.09 15.86 -38.07
CA LYS A 378 11.16 17.31 -37.77
C LYS A 378 9.77 17.93 -37.70
N LYS A 379 8.88 17.59 -38.64
CA LYS A 379 7.48 18.07 -38.65
C LYS A 379 6.76 17.61 -37.35
N PHE A 380 6.94 16.35 -36.98
CA PHE A 380 6.36 15.81 -35.74
C PHE A 380 6.88 16.56 -34.50
N CYS A 381 8.19 16.74 -34.37
CA CYS A 381 8.76 17.49 -33.25
C CYS A 381 8.27 18.95 -33.20
N ASN A 382 8.07 19.59 -34.35
CA ASN A 382 7.48 20.92 -34.39
C ASN A 382 6.03 20.97 -33.89
N LEU A 383 5.24 19.93 -34.14
CA LEU A 383 3.87 19.82 -33.63
C LEU A 383 3.82 19.61 -32.10
N LEU A 384 4.83 18.97 -31.52
CA LEU A 384 4.96 18.90 -30.08
C LEU A 384 5.25 20.27 -29.43
N GLY A 385 5.77 21.21 -30.22
CA GLY A 385 6.10 22.55 -29.76
C GLY A 385 7.27 22.59 -28.77
N ALA A 386 7.27 23.58 -27.87
CA ALA A 386 8.31 23.76 -26.86
C ALA A 386 8.12 22.87 -25.59
N LYS A 387 7.39 21.76 -25.70
CA LYS A 387 7.20 20.83 -24.59
C LYS A 387 8.46 20.01 -24.34
N SER A 388 8.77 19.76 -23.06
CA SER A 388 9.86 18.86 -22.70
C SER A 388 9.49 17.43 -23.05
N ILE A 389 10.32 16.78 -23.86
CA ILE A 389 10.21 15.35 -24.17
C ILE A 389 10.85 14.58 -23.01
N THR A 390 10.12 13.68 -22.40
CA THR A 390 10.58 12.84 -21.29
C THR A 390 11.11 11.51 -21.79
N GLU A 391 10.61 11.04 -22.93
CA GLU A 391 11.00 9.80 -23.56
C GLU A 391 10.73 9.81 -25.05
N PHE A 392 11.57 9.11 -25.81
CA PHE A 392 11.43 9.04 -27.25
C PHE A 392 12.05 7.76 -27.81
N ASN A 393 11.20 6.86 -28.31
CA ASN A 393 11.62 5.64 -28.97
C ASN A 393 11.20 5.67 -30.44
N TYR A 394 12.18 5.70 -31.32
CA TYR A 394 12.03 5.65 -32.77
C TYR A 394 12.94 4.57 -33.33
N ARG A 395 12.38 3.67 -34.13
CA ARG A 395 13.13 2.67 -34.88
C ARG A 395 12.53 2.49 -36.26
N TYR A 396 13.39 2.54 -37.28
CA TYR A 396 13.03 2.15 -38.63
C TYR A 396 12.63 0.67 -38.68
N SER A 397 11.42 0.39 -39.10
CA SER A 397 10.92 -0.97 -39.24
C SER A 397 10.05 -1.22 -40.46
N ASP A 398 9.51 -0.16 -41.06
CA ASP A 398 8.64 -0.19 -42.22
C ASP A 398 9.02 0.96 -43.16
N PRO A 399 9.05 0.75 -44.52
CA PRO A 399 9.46 1.79 -45.44
C PRO A 399 8.41 2.89 -45.69
N LYS A 400 7.19 2.73 -45.18
CA LYS A 400 6.11 3.67 -45.40
C LYS A 400 5.76 4.48 -44.16
N GLU A 401 5.85 3.86 -42.99
CA GLU A 401 5.44 4.47 -41.73
C GLU A 401 6.33 4.08 -40.57
N ALA A 402 6.54 5.01 -39.66
CA ALA A 402 7.26 4.82 -38.40
C ALA A 402 6.34 4.94 -37.21
N ARG A 403 6.50 4.05 -36.24
CA ARG A 403 5.81 4.09 -34.95
C ARG A 403 6.73 4.73 -33.93
N VAL A 404 6.33 5.90 -33.44
CA VAL A 404 7.08 6.65 -32.42
C VAL A 404 6.41 6.48 -31.09
N PHE A 405 7.17 6.03 -30.10
CA PHE A 405 6.76 6.04 -28.70
C PHE A 405 7.36 7.28 -28.04
N VAL A 406 6.53 8.17 -27.51
CA VAL A 406 6.98 9.46 -26.98
C VAL A 406 6.31 9.78 -25.64
N GLY A 407 7.13 10.21 -24.68
CA GLY A 407 6.70 10.83 -23.45
C GLY A 407 6.90 12.35 -23.53
N VAL A 408 5.92 13.11 -23.08
CA VAL A 408 5.92 14.58 -23.14
C VAL A 408 5.41 15.15 -21.81
N SER A 409 6.12 16.13 -21.25
CA SER A 409 5.64 16.87 -20.08
C SER A 409 4.42 17.72 -20.43
N VAL A 410 3.38 17.59 -19.61
CA VAL A 410 2.10 18.33 -19.70
C VAL A 410 1.72 18.89 -18.35
N ARG A 411 0.84 19.88 -18.34
CA ARG A 411 0.37 20.51 -17.09
C ARG A 411 -0.74 19.71 -16.40
N ASN A 412 -1.57 19.02 -17.19
CA ASN A 412 -2.72 18.24 -16.73
C ASN A 412 -3.30 17.39 -17.87
N GLN A 413 -4.28 16.55 -17.53
CA GLN A 413 -4.95 15.66 -18.48
C GLN A 413 -5.67 16.40 -19.64
N ALA A 414 -6.19 17.61 -19.41
CA ALA A 414 -6.83 18.39 -20.47
C ALA A 414 -5.82 18.77 -21.56
N GLU A 415 -4.59 19.11 -21.18
CA GLU A 415 -3.52 19.39 -22.15
C GLU A 415 -3.09 18.13 -22.91
N THR A 416 -3.08 16.95 -22.26
CA THR A 416 -2.85 15.67 -22.95
C THR A 416 -3.90 15.44 -24.04
N GLN A 417 -5.18 15.60 -23.72
CA GLN A 417 -6.27 15.41 -24.66
C GLN A 417 -6.21 16.42 -25.82
N GLN A 418 -5.85 17.66 -25.53
CA GLN A 418 -5.69 18.70 -26.54
C GLN A 418 -4.54 18.37 -27.49
N LEU A 419 -3.39 17.95 -26.96
CA LEU A 419 -2.21 17.56 -27.75
C LEU A 419 -2.53 16.39 -28.70
N ILE A 420 -3.20 15.35 -28.18
CA ILE A 420 -3.62 14.19 -28.99
C ILE A 420 -4.57 14.63 -30.11
N LYS A 421 -5.49 15.53 -29.83
CA LYS A 421 -6.42 16.08 -30.82
C LYS A 421 -5.69 16.86 -31.91
N GLU A 422 -4.72 17.71 -31.57
CA GLU A 422 -3.91 18.48 -32.49
C GLU A 422 -3.07 17.59 -33.42
N LEU A 423 -2.44 16.55 -32.85
CA LEU A 423 -1.67 15.58 -33.66
C LEU A 423 -2.59 14.82 -34.63
N LYS A 424 -3.76 14.37 -34.20
CA LYS A 424 -4.75 13.71 -35.08
C LYS A 424 -5.27 14.64 -36.17
N GLN A 425 -5.53 15.90 -35.88
CA GLN A 425 -5.95 16.91 -36.85
C GLN A 425 -4.86 17.22 -37.89
N SER A 426 -3.59 17.05 -37.51
CA SER A 426 -2.43 17.18 -38.41
C SER A 426 -2.19 15.90 -39.24
N GLY A 427 -3.10 14.93 -39.21
CA GLY A 427 -3.01 13.70 -40.00
C GLY A 427 -2.14 12.59 -39.36
N LEU A 428 -1.69 12.76 -38.12
CA LEU A 428 -0.88 11.76 -37.42
C LEU A 428 -1.78 10.85 -36.54
N ALA A 429 -1.79 9.53 -36.83
CA ALA A 429 -2.47 8.58 -36.01
C ALA A 429 -1.79 8.53 -34.63
N THR A 430 -2.53 8.90 -33.58
CA THR A 430 -2.00 9.07 -32.22
C THR A 430 -2.87 8.31 -31.22
N GLU A 431 -2.24 7.55 -30.34
CA GLU A 431 -2.91 6.84 -29.23
C GLU A 431 -2.30 7.24 -27.89
N ASP A 432 -3.17 7.47 -26.88
CA ASP A 432 -2.77 7.71 -25.50
C ASP A 432 -2.36 6.38 -24.85
N MET A 433 -1.10 6.31 -24.42
CA MET A 433 -0.51 5.14 -23.75
C MET A 433 -0.29 5.39 -22.24
N SER A 434 -0.69 6.55 -21.71
CA SER A 434 -0.43 6.95 -20.32
C SER A 434 -1.01 5.97 -19.31
N ASN A 435 -2.12 5.29 -19.64
CA ASN A 435 -2.76 4.27 -18.80
C ASN A 435 -2.42 2.83 -19.20
N ASN A 436 -1.49 2.62 -20.14
CA ASN A 436 -1.13 1.30 -20.62
C ASN A 436 0.05 0.72 -19.83
N GLU A 437 -0.16 -0.36 -19.05
CA GLU A 437 0.88 -0.96 -18.20
C GLU A 437 2.05 -1.54 -19.01
N VAL A 438 1.81 -2.13 -20.19
CA VAL A 438 2.90 -2.63 -21.06
C VAL A 438 3.73 -1.46 -21.57
N ALA A 439 3.09 -0.36 -21.94
CA ALA A 439 3.78 0.85 -22.36
C ALA A 439 4.66 1.40 -21.23
N LYS A 440 4.12 1.57 -20.04
CA LYS A 440 4.81 2.13 -18.88
C LYS A 440 5.96 1.27 -18.34
N LEU A 441 5.83 -0.05 -18.41
CA LEU A 441 6.77 -0.97 -17.76
C LEU A 441 7.79 -1.60 -18.71
N HIS A 442 7.45 -1.72 -19.98
CA HIS A 442 8.24 -2.50 -20.95
C HIS A 442 8.56 -1.71 -22.21
N VAL A 443 7.57 -1.22 -22.96
CA VAL A 443 7.82 -0.54 -24.23
C VAL A 443 8.67 0.70 -24.03
N ARG A 444 8.48 1.41 -22.94
CA ARG A 444 9.27 2.56 -22.49
C ARG A 444 10.79 2.30 -22.49
N HIS A 445 11.22 1.05 -22.34
CA HIS A 445 12.62 0.65 -22.24
C HIS A 445 13.08 -0.26 -23.38
N LEU A 446 12.18 -0.53 -24.33
CA LEU A 446 12.49 -1.35 -25.49
C LEU A 446 12.80 -0.50 -26.70
N VAL A 447 13.85 -0.86 -27.41
CA VAL A 447 14.05 -0.41 -28.79
C VAL A 447 13.06 -1.20 -29.63
N GLY A 448 11.96 -0.58 -30.08
CA GLY A 448 10.90 -1.21 -30.83
C GLY A 448 11.36 -1.95 -32.08
N GLY A 449 10.62 -2.94 -32.50
CA GLY A 449 10.86 -3.67 -33.74
C GLY A 449 9.92 -4.86 -33.89
N ARG A 450 9.36 -5.01 -35.10
CA ARG A 450 8.60 -6.18 -35.49
C ARG A 450 9.53 -7.32 -35.83
N ALA A 451 9.18 -8.51 -35.39
CA ALA A 451 9.85 -9.74 -35.80
C ALA A 451 9.10 -10.36 -36.99
N HIS A 452 9.38 -9.92 -38.21
CA HIS A 452 8.66 -10.34 -39.42
C HIS A 452 8.64 -11.85 -39.69
N ALA A 453 9.54 -12.64 -39.09
CA ALA A 453 9.63 -14.08 -39.25
C ALA A 453 8.86 -14.89 -38.18
N VAL A 454 8.30 -14.23 -37.16
CA VAL A 454 7.63 -14.89 -36.04
C VAL A 454 6.19 -15.22 -36.39
N LYS A 455 5.81 -16.50 -36.23
CA LYS A 455 4.46 -16.99 -36.47
C LYS A 455 3.84 -17.45 -35.17
N ASN A 456 2.50 -17.30 -35.04
CA ASN A 456 1.71 -17.76 -33.88
C ASN A 456 2.24 -17.24 -32.53
N GLU A 457 2.76 -16.02 -32.50
CA GLU A 457 3.24 -15.40 -31.27
C GLU A 457 2.09 -15.03 -30.35
N ILE A 458 2.22 -15.43 -29.09
CA ILE A 458 1.40 -14.93 -27.98
C ILE A 458 2.30 -14.22 -27.00
N VAL A 459 1.83 -13.11 -26.43
CA VAL A 459 2.63 -12.30 -25.52
C VAL A 459 1.97 -12.26 -24.15
N TYR A 460 2.76 -12.62 -23.14
CA TYR A 460 2.33 -12.65 -21.76
C TYR A 460 3.24 -11.83 -20.89
N ARG A 461 2.65 -11.12 -19.93
CA ARG A 461 3.34 -10.46 -18.84
C ARG A 461 3.24 -11.32 -17.60
N PHE A 462 4.39 -11.57 -16.94
CA PHE A 462 4.48 -12.40 -15.75
C PHE A 462 5.07 -11.64 -14.56
N GLU A 463 4.71 -12.08 -13.36
CA GLU A 463 5.43 -11.80 -12.13
C GLU A 463 6.21 -13.05 -11.71
N PHE A 464 7.52 -13.03 -11.91
CA PHE A 464 8.40 -14.12 -11.48
C PHE A 464 8.84 -13.91 -10.03
N PRO A 465 8.80 -14.94 -9.17
CA PRO A 465 9.43 -14.85 -7.85
C PRO A 465 10.89 -14.42 -7.98
N ASP A 466 11.33 -13.40 -7.24
CA ASP A 466 12.72 -12.92 -7.29
C ASP A 466 13.62 -13.82 -6.45
N ARG A 467 13.88 -15.02 -6.98
CA ARG A 467 14.76 -16.03 -6.39
C ARG A 467 15.57 -16.75 -7.46
N PRO A 468 16.78 -17.24 -7.10
CA PRO A 468 17.54 -18.09 -8.00
C PRO A 468 16.69 -19.30 -8.49
N GLY A 469 16.73 -19.55 -9.78
CA GLY A 469 16.03 -20.68 -10.41
C GLY A 469 14.60 -20.41 -10.89
N ALA A 470 13.96 -19.28 -10.61
CA ALA A 470 12.60 -18.97 -11.08
C ALA A 470 12.49 -18.98 -12.61
N LEU A 471 13.45 -18.37 -13.31
CA LEU A 471 13.53 -18.43 -14.77
C LEU A 471 13.74 -19.87 -15.27
N MET A 472 14.62 -20.62 -14.64
CA MET A 472 14.87 -22.02 -15.03
C MET A 472 13.66 -22.90 -14.78
N ASN A 473 12.90 -22.67 -13.70
CA ASN A 473 11.63 -23.34 -13.47
C ASN A 473 10.63 -23.07 -14.60
N PHE A 474 10.52 -21.81 -15.05
CA PHE A 474 9.71 -21.45 -16.21
C PHE A 474 10.15 -22.20 -17.47
N LEU A 475 11.44 -22.15 -17.80
CA LEU A 475 12.01 -22.78 -19.01
C LEU A 475 11.89 -24.32 -18.98
N ASN A 476 12.07 -24.95 -17.83
CA ASN A 476 11.99 -26.39 -17.68
C ASN A 476 10.57 -26.95 -17.82
N ASN A 477 9.56 -26.13 -17.52
CA ASN A 477 8.15 -26.52 -17.67
C ASN A 477 7.58 -26.15 -19.04
N MET A 478 8.32 -25.40 -19.85
CA MET A 478 7.90 -24.99 -21.19
C MET A 478 8.04 -26.17 -22.17
N SER A 479 7.09 -26.33 -23.09
CA SER A 479 7.18 -27.35 -24.16
C SER A 479 8.37 -27.08 -25.09
N HIS A 480 9.03 -28.14 -25.51
CA HIS A 480 10.15 -28.06 -26.46
C HIS A 480 9.75 -27.53 -27.85
N ASN A 481 8.46 -27.59 -28.19
CA ASN A 481 7.94 -27.07 -29.46
C ASN A 481 7.68 -25.56 -29.44
N TRP A 482 7.78 -24.92 -28.27
CA TRP A 482 7.54 -23.47 -28.14
C TRP A 482 8.86 -22.70 -28.14
N ASN A 483 8.92 -21.68 -28.98
CA ASN A 483 10.09 -20.81 -29.03
C ASN A 483 9.79 -19.45 -28.39
N ILE A 484 10.73 -18.94 -27.61
CA ILE A 484 10.64 -17.59 -27.06
C ILE A 484 11.05 -16.61 -28.15
N SER A 485 10.16 -15.70 -28.51
CA SER A 485 10.35 -14.66 -29.54
C SER A 485 10.58 -13.27 -28.97
N LEU A 486 10.18 -13.04 -27.73
CA LEU A 486 10.39 -11.81 -26.95
C LEU A 486 10.65 -12.18 -25.51
N PHE A 487 11.63 -11.59 -24.89
CA PHE A 487 11.88 -11.69 -23.46
C PHE A 487 12.40 -10.38 -22.91
N HIS A 488 11.61 -9.78 -22.01
CA HIS A 488 12.02 -8.58 -21.32
C HIS A 488 11.80 -8.76 -19.83
N TYR A 489 12.87 -8.71 -19.05
CA TYR A 489 12.88 -8.82 -17.60
C TYR A 489 13.20 -7.48 -16.98
N ARG A 490 12.45 -7.11 -15.94
CA ARG A 490 12.77 -5.93 -15.13
C ARG A 490 12.58 -6.26 -13.65
N ASN A 491 13.67 -6.13 -12.89
CA ASN A 491 13.64 -6.18 -11.42
C ASN A 491 13.34 -4.77 -10.89
N HIS A 492 12.36 -4.69 -9.99
CA HIS A 492 11.93 -3.43 -9.37
C HIS A 492 12.21 -3.39 -7.85
N GLY A 493 13.08 -4.30 -7.33
CA GLY A 493 13.36 -4.41 -5.90
C GLY A 493 12.19 -4.94 -5.06
N ALA A 494 11.23 -5.62 -5.72
CA ALA A 494 10.14 -6.35 -5.06
C ALA A 494 10.48 -7.85 -4.99
N ASP A 495 9.70 -8.62 -4.23
CA ASP A 495 9.83 -10.09 -4.15
C ASP A 495 9.54 -10.80 -5.48
N TYR A 496 9.17 -10.04 -6.51
CA TYR A 496 8.85 -10.53 -7.85
C TYR A 496 9.44 -9.63 -8.93
N GLY A 497 10.10 -10.25 -9.91
CA GLY A 497 10.55 -9.61 -11.14
C GLY A 497 9.43 -9.55 -12.19
N ARG A 498 9.37 -8.49 -12.95
CA ARG A 498 8.38 -8.32 -14.03
C ARG A 498 8.98 -8.74 -15.36
N VAL A 499 8.29 -9.67 -16.04
CA VAL A 499 8.78 -10.29 -17.27
C VAL A 499 7.74 -10.13 -18.36
N LEU A 500 8.15 -9.65 -19.54
CA LEU A 500 7.35 -9.70 -20.76
C LEU A 500 7.94 -10.76 -21.67
N ILE A 501 7.12 -11.74 -22.06
CA ILE A 501 7.55 -12.86 -22.88
C ILE A 501 6.63 -13.01 -24.10
N GLY A 502 7.22 -13.05 -25.29
CA GLY A 502 6.58 -13.53 -26.51
C GLY A 502 6.94 -14.99 -26.74
N ILE A 503 5.97 -15.82 -27.00
CA ILE A 503 6.13 -17.27 -27.22
C ILE A 503 5.40 -17.67 -28.51
N GLN A 504 6.08 -18.41 -29.37
CA GLN A 504 5.49 -19.03 -30.54
C GLN A 504 4.78 -20.32 -30.12
N VAL A 505 3.46 -20.30 -30.08
CA VAL A 505 2.63 -21.45 -29.70
C VAL A 505 1.75 -21.84 -30.89
N PRO A 506 1.95 -23.02 -31.47
CA PRO A 506 1.10 -23.55 -32.54
C PRO A 506 -0.38 -23.53 -32.11
N PRO A 507 -1.33 -23.28 -33.05
CA PRO A 507 -2.75 -23.19 -32.73
C PRO A 507 -3.29 -24.44 -32.03
N GLU A 508 -2.79 -25.63 -32.39
CA GLU A 508 -3.12 -26.93 -31.82
C GLU A 508 -2.63 -27.11 -30.38
N GLU A 509 -1.59 -26.38 -29.96
CA GLU A 509 -0.99 -26.48 -28.62
C GLU A 509 -1.51 -25.44 -27.62
N LYS A 510 -2.49 -24.64 -27.97
CA LYS A 510 -3.05 -23.61 -27.08
C LYS A 510 -3.64 -24.14 -25.77
N SER A 511 -4.22 -25.37 -25.83
CA SER A 511 -4.72 -26.04 -24.61
C SER A 511 -3.58 -26.46 -23.68
N GLY A 512 -2.49 -27.01 -24.28
CA GLY A 512 -1.26 -27.36 -23.55
C GLY A 512 -0.60 -26.11 -22.91
N PHE A 513 -0.64 -24.99 -23.62
CA PHE A 513 -0.12 -23.74 -23.08
C PHE A 513 -0.92 -23.24 -21.85
N ARG A 514 -2.23 -23.39 -21.85
CA ARG A 514 -3.05 -23.07 -20.66
C ARG A 514 -2.69 -23.97 -19.47
N ALA A 515 -2.57 -25.28 -19.72
CA ALA A 515 -2.16 -26.22 -18.67
C ALA A 515 -0.76 -25.87 -18.09
N PHE A 516 0.18 -25.47 -18.96
CA PHE A 516 1.48 -24.97 -18.55
C PHE A 516 1.37 -23.74 -17.64
N LEU A 517 0.53 -22.75 -17.98
CA LEU A 517 0.32 -21.55 -17.16
C LEU A 517 -0.24 -21.89 -15.77
N ASP A 518 -1.19 -22.83 -15.72
CA ASP A 518 -1.80 -23.30 -14.46
C ASP A 518 -0.79 -24.07 -13.60
N GLN A 519 0.04 -24.92 -14.22
CA GLN A 519 1.07 -25.68 -13.53
C GLN A 519 2.21 -24.78 -13.01
N LEU A 520 2.60 -23.77 -13.78
CA LEU A 520 3.66 -22.82 -13.42
C LEU A 520 3.29 -22.02 -12.15
N GLY A 521 2.00 -21.69 -11.99
CA GLY A 521 1.48 -20.99 -10.82
C GLY A 521 1.96 -19.55 -10.66
N TYR A 522 2.66 -18.99 -11.65
CA TYR A 522 3.06 -17.58 -11.65
C TYR A 522 1.87 -16.70 -12.04
N ARG A 523 1.80 -15.51 -11.49
CA ARG A 523 0.80 -14.53 -11.90
C ARG A 523 1.11 -14.05 -13.31
N TYR A 524 0.10 -14.02 -14.19
CA TYR A 524 0.28 -13.63 -15.58
C TYR A 524 -0.91 -12.84 -16.14
N TRP A 525 -0.67 -12.13 -17.23
CA TRP A 525 -1.66 -11.45 -18.05
C TRP A 525 -1.39 -11.74 -19.52
N ASP A 526 -2.46 -12.03 -20.27
CA ASP A 526 -2.40 -12.15 -21.72
C ASP A 526 -2.37 -10.73 -22.34
N GLU A 527 -1.26 -10.39 -22.95
CA GLU A 527 -1.01 -9.10 -23.60
C GLU A 527 -1.03 -9.20 -25.14
N THR A 528 -1.40 -10.34 -25.69
CA THR A 528 -1.39 -10.60 -27.14
C THR A 528 -2.25 -9.61 -27.94
N LYS A 529 -3.34 -9.10 -27.32
CA LYS A 529 -4.22 -8.11 -27.95
C LYS A 529 -3.90 -6.68 -27.55
N ASN A 530 -2.91 -6.46 -26.70
CA ASN A 530 -2.54 -5.14 -26.20
C ASN A 530 -2.11 -4.20 -27.35
N PRO A 531 -2.63 -2.97 -27.42
CA PRO A 531 -2.24 -2.01 -28.47
C PRO A 531 -0.75 -1.74 -28.53
N ALA A 532 -0.07 -1.62 -27.36
CA ALA A 532 1.38 -1.38 -27.31
C ALA A 532 2.17 -2.53 -27.95
N TYR A 533 1.78 -3.79 -27.68
CA TYR A 533 2.39 -4.93 -28.36
C TYR A 533 2.20 -4.84 -29.88
N LYS A 534 0.96 -4.65 -30.35
CA LYS A 534 0.64 -4.60 -31.79
C LYS A 534 1.37 -3.48 -32.54
N LEU A 535 1.60 -2.35 -31.89
CA LEU A 535 2.23 -1.18 -32.50
C LEU A 535 3.75 -1.27 -32.55
N PHE A 536 4.38 -1.83 -31.52
CA PHE A 536 5.83 -1.72 -31.32
C PHE A 536 6.58 -3.05 -31.39
N LEU A 537 5.94 -4.16 -31.11
CA LEU A 537 6.61 -5.46 -30.95
C LEU A 537 6.05 -6.55 -31.89
N GLY A 538 4.77 -6.45 -32.28
CA GLY A 538 4.05 -7.43 -33.12
C GLY A 538 4.08 -7.18 -34.62
#